data_fbb0a334ec3a5e3214afac5a4ce33095
#
_entry.id   fbb0a334ec3a5e3214afac5a4ce33095
#
_cell.length_a   1.000
_cell.length_b   1.000
_cell.length_c   1.000
_cell.angle_alpha   90.00
_cell.angle_beta   90.00
_cell.angle_gamma   90.00
#
_symmetry.space_group_name_H-M   'P 1'
#
loop_
_entity.id
_entity.type
_entity.pdbx_description
1 polymer ?
#
loop_
_entity_poly.entity_id
_entity_poly.type
_entity_poly.pdbx_seq_one_letter_code
_entity_poly.pdbx_strand_id
1 'polypeptide(L)'
;AIAIKEFLKSQGLDIPLKNITGLGKSTGEAKANWMIDKAAEGYNDFYFADDALQNVKAVKNVLSVIDVKSKTQQAKFSLSEDLNSDFNKILENKSGISAEKVYSSARAKTIGASKGKFKFFIPASAEDFVGLLYPTLAKGKLGDEQMAWYKERLLNPFARAAENLSKDRVNLMQDFKALKKELEVPKDLRKEAVDGFTNEQAVRVYLWNKQGLEVPGLSKRDLKDLSEAIDKNPKLKVFADQLQAINKSDGYPEPGDTWLVGTITTDLIDGLNTTKRVKYLEEWQTNADIIFSKENLNKMEAIYGAKYREAMENILSRMKTGINRPAGGTRIGNQILDYINGSVGAIMFFNTRSAVLQTISAINFINVSGDNNIIAAGKAFANQPQYWKDFTELINSPFLKDRRNGLKLNISESEIADAAATSKNKSKAALNYILQKGFLPTQFADSFAIASGGATFYRNKINSLIKDGMSEGDAKEQAYKEFREIAEESQQSSRPDKISQQQASNVGRVILAFANTPSQYARIIKKAAVDLKNGRGDWKTNI
;
A
#
# COMPACT_ATOMS: atom_id res chain seq x y z
N ALA A 1 23.59 -6.79 12.01
CA ALA A 1 24.29 -7.67 12.96
C ALA A 1 24.96 -6.87 14.09
N ILE A 2 25.77 -5.82 13.80
CA ILE A 2 26.52 -5.06 14.83
C ILE A 2 25.56 -4.34 15.79
N ALA A 3 24.57 -3.61 15.30
CA ALA A 3 23.59 -2.91 16.14
C ALA A 3 22.82 -3.87 17.05
N ILE A 4 22.48 -5.07 16.54
CA ILE A 4 21.85 -6.12 17.33
C ILE A 4 22.80 -6.63 18.42
N LYS A 5 24.09 -6.84 18.08
CA LYS A 5 25.10 -7.24 19.07
C LYS A 5 25.24 -6.21 20.19
N GLU A 6 25.35 -4.93 19.85
CA GLU A 6 25.47 -3.85 20.83
C GLU A 6 24.24 -3.74 21.73
N PHE A 7 23.05 -3.84 21.13
CA PHE A 7 21.80 -3.87 21.89
C PHE A 7 21.75 -5.07 22.85
N LEU A 8 22.04 -6.29 22.37
CA LEU A 8 22.05 -7.48 23.21
C LEU A 8 23.09 -7.36 24.34
N LYS A 9 24.26 -6.81 24.05
CA LYS A 9 25.29 -6.56 25.05
C LYS A 9 24.85 -5.54 26.10
N SER A 10 24.12 -4.49 25.72
CA SER A 10 23.53 -3.54 26.65
C SER A 10 22.47 -4.16 27.56
N GLN A 11 21.86 -5.27 27.12
CA GLN A 11 20.91 -6.07 27.90
C GLN A 11 21.59 -7.23 28.68
N GLY A 12 22.92 -7.26 28.74
CA GLY A 12 23.68 -8.27 29.46
C GLY A 12 23.95 -9.55 28.67
N LEU A 13 23.66 -9.59 27.37
CA LEU A 13 23.85 -10.76 26.50
C LEU A 13 24.99 -10.50 25.52
N ASP A 14 26.19 -11.02 25.78
CA ASP A 14 27.32 -10.90 24.85
C ASP A 14 27.36 -12.08 23.89
N ILE A 15 26.69 -11.93 22.74
CA ILE A 15 26.65 -12.93 21.67
C ILE A 15 27.73 -12.59 20.64
N PRO A 16 28.62 -13.56 20.29
CA PRO A 16 29.60 -13.36 19.23
C PRO A 16 28.96 -13.00 17.89
N LEU A 17 29.53 -12.05 17.15
CA LEU A 17 28.96 -11.58 15.88
C LEU A 17 28.73 -12.69 14.86
N LYS A 18 29.59 -13.74 14.86
CA LYS A 18 29.46 -14.92 13.99
C LYS A 18 28.14 -15.70 14.22
N ASN A 19 27.52 -15.54 15.39
CA ASN A 19 26.26 -16.20 15.75
C ASN A 19 25.04 -15.31 15.47
N ILE A 20 25.24 -14.15 14.85
CA ILE A 20 24.18 -13.22 14.48
C ILE A 20 24.09 -13.19 12.95
N THR A 21 23.07 -13.84 12.40
CA THR A 21 22.88 -13.95 10.95
C THR A 21 21.88 -12.90 10.46
N GLY A 22 22.28 -12.12 9.48
CA GLY A 22 21.38 -11.24 8.73
C GLY A 22 20.83 -11.99 7.51
N LEU A 23 19.52 -12.10 7.39
CA LEU A 23 18.87 -12.86 6.30
C LEU A 23 18.73 -12.05 5.00
N GLY A 24 19.02 -10.74 5.01
CA GLY A 24 18.83 -9.86 3.85
C GLY A 24 17.38 -9.70 3.37
N LYS A 25 16.45 -10.36 4.05
CA LYS A 25 15.01 -10.29 3.80
C LYS A 25 14.25 -10.39 5.12
N SER A 26 13.34 -9.44 5.38
CA SER A 26 12.54 -9.42 6.61
C SER A 26 11.21 -10.20 6.49
N THR A 27 11.02 -10.97 5.41
CA THR A 27 9.78 -11.73 5.18
C THR A 27 9.69 -12.95 6.08
N GLY A 28 8.47 -13.31 6.47
CA GLY A 28 8.22 -14.55 7.23
C GLY A 28 8.72 -15.80 6.51
N GLU A 29 8.65 -15.81 5.17
CA GLU A 29 9.17 -16.89 4.33
C GLU A 29 10.69 -17.03 4.42
N ALA A 30 11.44 -15.93 4.36
CA ALA A 30 12.90 -15.97 4.48
C ALA A 30 13.34 -16.50 5.86
N LYS A 31 12.62 -16.08 6.93
CA LYS A 31 12.88 -16.56 8.29
C LYS A 31 12.52 -18.04 8.44
N ALA A 32 11.41 -18.47 7.85
CA ALA A 32 10.99 -19.87 7.84
C ALA A 32 11.97 -20.75 7.08
N ASN A 33 12.43 -20.33 5.90
CA ASN A 33 13.43 -21.05 5.12
C ASN A 33 14.75 -21.18 5.87
N TRP A 34 15.20 -20.11 6.54
CA TRP A 34 16.41 -20.19 7.37
C TRP A 34 16.27 -21.21 8.52
N MET A 35 15.08 -21.36 9.12
CA MET A 35 14.85 -22.40 10.13
C MET A 35 14.93 -23.81 9.54
N ILE A 36 14.41 -23.99 8.31
CA ILE A 36 14.55 -25.27 7.59
C ILE A 36 16.03 -25.59 7.34
N ASP A 37 16.79 -24.61 6.85
CA ASP A 37 18.22 -24.79 6.57
C ASP A 37 18.99 -25.18 7.86
N LYS A 38 18.66 -24.53 9.00
CA LYS A 38 19.28 -24.86 10.28
C LYS A 38 18.84 -26.24 10.82
N ALA A 39 17.61 -26.66 10.58
CA ALA A 39 17.17 -28.02 10.91
C ALA A 39 17.93 -29.05 10.06
N ALA A 40 18.16 -28.78 8.76
CA ALA A 40 18.97 -29.62 7.88
C ALA A 40 20.44 -29.67 8.31
N GLU A 41 20.98 -28.64 8.96
CA GLU A 41 22.31 -28.61 9.56
C GLU A 41 22.40 -29.42 10.89
N GLY A 42 21.26 -29.97 11.38
CA GLY A 42 21.19 -30.80 12.58
C GLY A 42 20.71 -30.08 13.86
N TYR A 43 20.31 -28.82 13.77
CA TYR A 43 19.66 -28.14 14.90
C TYR A 43 18.25 -28.70 15.12
N ASN A 44 17.90 -29.03 16.36
CA ASN A 44 16.64 -29.69 16.71
C ASN A 44 15.85 -29.04 17.86
N ASP A 45 16.31 -27.90 18.36
CA ASP A 45 15.60 -27.08 19.38
C ASP A 45 15.59 -25.61 18.93
N PHE A 46 14.41 -25.11 18.59
CA PHE A 46 14.22 -23.78 18.02
C PHE A 46 13.36 -22.91 18.95
N TYR A 47 13.85 -21.72 19.23
CA TYR A 47 13.05 -20.65 19.81
C TYR A 47 13.00 -19.49 18.84
N PHE A 48 11.81 -19.08 18.44
CA PHE A 48 11.60 -17.96 17.53
C PHE A 48 10.70 -16.91 18.16
N ALA A 49 11.18 -15.69 18.26
CA ALA A 49 10.39 -14.54 18.68
C ALA A 49 10.50 -13.43 17.62
N ASP A 50 9.37 -12.83 17.26
CA ASP A 50 9.30 -11.76 16.28
C ASP A 50 8.10 -10.85 16.62
N ASP A 51 8.22 -9.57 16.38
CA ASP A 51 7.14 -8.60 16.62
C ASP A 51 6.03 -8.70 15.57
N ALA A 52 6.38 -9.08 14.34
CA ALA A 52 5.45 -9.27 13.25
C ALA A 52 4.75 -10.64 13.32
N LEU A 53 3.46 -10.64 13.64
CA LEU A 53 2.65 -11.87 13.74
C LEU A 53 2.73 -12.76 12.49
N GLN A 54 2.81 -12.17 11.29
CA GLN A 54 2.96 -12.92 10.04
C GLN A 54 4.27 -13.73 9.99
N ASN A 55 5.36 -13.19 10.54
CA ASN A 55 6.64 -13.90 10.61
C ASN A 55 6.54 -15.07 11.58
N VAL A 56 5.92 -14.84 12.75
CA VAL A 56 5.68 -15.90 13.75
C VAL A 56 4.82 -17.02 13.17
N LYS A 57 3.73 -16.68 12.45
CA LYS A 57 2.87 -17.67 11.79
C LYS A 57 3.63 -18.47 10.73
N ALA A 58 4.44 -17.83 9.88
CA ALA A 58 5.21 -18.49 8.84
C ALA A 58 6.22 -19.50 9.44
N VAL A 59 6.99 -19.07 10.45
CA VAL A 59 7.97 -19.94 11.12
C VAL A 59 7.27 -21.06 11.89
N LYS A 60 6.16 -20.76 12.60
CA LYS A 60 5.40 -21.79 13.32
C LYS A 60 4.88 -22.87 12.36
N ASN A 61 4.31 -22.48 11.22
CA ASN A 61 3.80 -23.44 10.24
C ASN A 61 4.89 -24.39 9.75
N VAL A 62 6.08 -23.88 9.48
CA VAL A 62 7.21 -24.70 9.02
C VAL A 62 7.72 -25.61 10.14
N LEU A 63 7.97 -25.06 11.33
CA LEU A 63 8.48 -25.85 12.45
C LEU A 63 7.48 -26.89 12.96
N SER A 64 6.18 -26.73 12.69
CA SER A 64 5.15 -27.71 13.07
C SER A 64 5.10 -28.94 12.17
N VAL A 65 5.71 -28.90 10.99
CA VAL A 65 5.71 -30.04 10.01
C VAL A 65 7.05 -30.76 9.93
N ILE A 66 8.08 -30.28 10.64
CA ILE A 66 9.38 -30.93 10.77
C ILE A 66 9.56 -31.48 12.18
N ASP A 67 10.31 -32.58 12.30
CA ASP A 67 10.53 -33.26 13.61
C ASP A 67 11.61 -32.53 14.43
N VAL A 68 11.20 -31.39 15.02
CA VAL A 68 12.06 -30.58 15.88
C VAL A 68 11.28 -30.06 17.08
N LYS A 69 11.95 -29.90 18.21
CA LYS A 69 11.39 -29.16 19.34
C LYS A 69 11.36 -27.69 19.00
N SER A 70 10.19 -27.06 19.10
CA SER A 70 10.06 -25.67 18.73
C SER A 70 9.12 -24.88 19.67
N LYS A 71 9.48 -23.63 19.90
CA LYS A 71 8.62 -22.65 20.54
C LYS A 71 8.65 -21.36 19.73
N THR A 72 7.48 -20.94 19.28
CA THR A 72 7.33 -19.68 18.57
C THR A 72 6.51 -18.72 19.41
N GLN A 73 6.95 -17.48 19.51
CA GLN A 73 6.28 -16.46 20.29
C GLN A 73 6.26 -15.15 19.51
N GLN A 74 5.09 -14.54 19.40
CA GLN A 74 5.08 -13.13 19.05
C GLN A 74 5.68 -12.37 20.23
N ALA A 75 6.69 -11.55 19.94
CA ALA A 75 7.19 -10.59 20.92
C ALA A 75 6.07 -9.56 21.15
N LYS A 76 5.09 -9.96 21.93
CA LYS A 76 4.12 -9.05 22.50
C LYS A 76 4.80 -8.45 23.72
N PHE A 77 5.19 -7.19 23.61
CA PHE A 77 4.95 -6.34 24.76
C PHE A 77 3.47 -6.50 25.14
N SER A 78 3.06 -6.26 26.36
CA SER A 78 1.64 -6.24 26.73
C SER A 78 0.93 -5.18 25.86
N LEU A 79 0.67 -5.54 24.62
CA LEU A 79 0.53 -4.63 23.46
C LEU A 79 -0.69 -3.73 23.60
N SER A 80 -1.75 -4.17 24.31
CA SER A 80 -2.97 -3.38 24.39
C SER A 80 -2.91 -2.28 25.45
N GLU A 81 -2.38 -2.59 26.63
CA GLU A 81 -2.27 -1.60 27.71
C GLU A 81 -1.17 -0.61 27.45
N ASP A 82 -0.01 -1.07 26.93
CA ASP A 82 1.12 -0.20 26.62
C ASP A 82 0.82 0.71 25.42
N LEU A 83 0.24 0.21 24.33
CA LEU A 83 -0.11 1.06 23.19
C LEU A 83 -1.11 2.14 23.56
N ASN A 84 -2.14 1.80 24.34
CA ASN A 84 -3.12 2.77 24.80
C ASN A 84 -2.50 3.78 25.79
N SER A 85 -1.67 3.31 26.73
CA SER A 85 -0.95 4.16 27.67
C SER A 85 0.01 5.11 26.96
N ASP A 86 0.82 4.61 26.04
CA ASP A 86 1.78 5.43 25.30
C ASP A 86 1.08 6.47 24.41
N PHE A 87 0.00 6.10 23.75
CA PHE A 87 -0.79 7.04 22.97
C PHE A 87 -1.41 8.13 23.86
N ASN A 88 -1.94 7.76 25.02
CA ASN A 88 -2.47 8.75 25.98
C ASN A 88 -1.36 9.69 26.48
N LYS A 89 -0.15 9.20 26.76
CA LYS A 89 1.00 10.05 27.11
C LYS A 89 1.34 11.03 25.96
N ILE A 90 1.27 10.57 24.70
CA ILE A 90 1.48 11.46 23.53
C ILE A 90 0.45 12.61 23.55
N LEU A 91 -0.83 12.30 23.74
CA LEU A 91 -1.89 13.31 23.80
C LEU A 91 -1.72 14.25 25.00
N GLU A 92 -1.32 13.74 26.15
CA GLU A 92 -1.06 14.51 27.37
C GLU A 92 0.11 15.49 27.21
N ASN A 93 1.22 15.01 26.65
CA ASN A 93 2.39 15.84 26.37
C ASN A 93 2.07 17.03 25.45
N LYS A 94 1.07 16.88 24.59
CA LYS A 94 0.63 17.94 23.69
C LYS A 94 -0.40 18.88 24.30
N SER A 95 -1.37 18.33 25.03
CA SER A 95 -2.47 19.12 25.60
C SER A 95 -2.08 19.81 26.92
N GLY A 96 -1.07 19.30 27.62
CA GLY A 96 -0.68 19.71 28.97
C GLY A 96 -1.70 19.32 30.04
N ILE A 97 -2.69 18.50 29.69
CA ILE A 97 -3.78 18.04 30.58
C ILE A 97 -3.90 16.55 30.39
N SER A 98 -4.08 15.80 31.49
CA SER A 98 -4.27 14.35 31.36
C SER A 98 -5.45 14.05 30.41
N ALA A 99 -5.28 13.07 29.53
CA ALA A 99 -6.25 12.70 28.52
C ALA A 99 -7.62 12.39 29.16
N GLU A 100 -7.60 11.79 30.34
CA GLU A 100 -8.77 11.48 31.14
C GLU A 100 -9.54 12.74 31.62
N LYS A 101 -8.81 13.75 32.08
CA LYS A 101 -9.41 15.07 32.47
C LYS A 101 -9.91 15.84 31.25
N VAL A 102 -9.26 15.74 30.10
CA VAL A 102 -9.73 16.39 28.87
C VAL A 102 -11.07 15.81 28.45
N TYR A 103 -11.24 14.51 28.54
CA TYR A 103 -12.46 13.84 28.08
C TYR A 103 -13.64 13.99 29.05
N SER A 104 -13.39 13.97 30.36
CA SER A 104 -14.43 13.99 31.40
C SER A 104 -15.09 15.36 31.60
N SER A 105 -14.49 16.46 31.14
CA SER A 105 -15.03 17.79 31.37
C SER A 105 -15.88 18.30 30.21
N ALA A 106 -17.09 18.83 30.52
CA ALA A 106 -17.91 19.57 29.56
C ALA A 106 -17.14 20.77 28.96
N ARG A 107 -16.16 21.30 29.70
CA ARG A 107 -15.23 22.35 29.29
C ARG A 107 -14.27 21.84 28.18
N ALA A 108 -13.93 20.55 28.16
CA ALA A 108 -13.10 19.98 27.11
C ALA A 108 -13.82 19.94 25.75
N LYS A 109 -15.12 19.65 25.74
CA LYS A 109 -15.95 19.76 24.52
C LYS A 109 -15.97 21.19 23.99
N THR A 110 -16.08 22.17 24.86
CA THR A 110 -16.06 23.59 24.50
C THR A 110 -14.67 24.06 24.07
N ILE A 111 -13.62 23.62 24.73
CA ILE A 111 -12.22 23.90 24.36
C ILE A 111 -11.86 23.21 23.05
N GLY A 112 -12.27 21.96 22.85
CA GLY A 112 -12.13 21.24 21.59
C GLY A 112 -12.86 21.92 20.45
N ALA A 113 -14.10 22.36 20.68
CA ALA A 113 -14.88 23.12 19.71
C ALA A 113 -14.28 24.52 19.41
N SER A 114 -13.71 25.21 20.40
CA SER A 114 -13.11 26.53 20.24
C SER A 114 -11.65 26.51 19.79
N LYS A 115 -10.85 25.50 20.22
CA LYS A 115 -9.46 25.26 19.79
C LYS A 115 -9.36 24.33 18.57
N GLY A 116 -10.42 23.64 18.23
CA GLY A 116 -10.49 22.68 17.13
C GLY A 116 -10.44 23.30 15.74
N LYS A 117 -10.14 24.58 15.65
CA LYS A 117 -9.62 25.16 14.44
C LYS A 117 -8.21 24.64 14.30
N PHE A 118 -8.07 23.65 13.46
CA PHE A 118 -6.79 23.19 12.95
C PHE A 118 -6.04 24.45 12.49
N LYS A 119 -5.15 24.96 13.32
CA LYS A 119 -4.45 26.24 13.10
C LYS A 119 -3.36 26.16 12.01
N PHE A 120 -3.49 25.18 11.11
CA PHE A 120 -2.61 25.04 9.97
C PHE A 120 -3.29 25.63 8.74
N PHE A 121 -2.50 26.11 7.79
CA PHE A 121 -2.98 26.58 6.50
C PHE A 121 -3.59 25.45 5.63
N ILE A 122 -3.38 24.18 6.01
CA ILE A 122 -4.02 23.00 5.40
C ILE A 122 -5.06 22.46 6.38
N PRO A 123 -6.34 22.37 6.02
CA PRO A 123 -7.38 21.81 6.89
C PRO A 123 -7.20 20.30 7.09
N ALA A 124 -7.70 19.75 8.19
CA ALA A 124 -7.58 18.32 8.51
C ALA A 124 -8.07 17.41 7.37
N SER A 125 -9.15 17.80 6.70
CA SER A 125 -9.69 17.05 5.56
C SER A 125 -8.77 17.00 4.32
N ALA A 126 -7.79 17.89 4.24
CA ALA A 126 -6.79 17.93 3.16
C ALA A 126 -5.47 17.24 3.52
N GLU A 127 -5.32 16.76 4.76
CA GLU A 127 -4.13 16.06 5.23
C GLU A 127 -4.12 14.59 4.83
N ASP A 128 -2.92 14.04 4.67
CA ASP A 128 -2.66 12.61 4.63
C ASP A 128 -2.60 12.03 6.06
N PHE A 129 -2.44 10.72 6.19
CA PHE A 129 -2.41 10.06 7.50
C PHE A 129 -1.30 10.61 8.39
N VAL A 130 -0.08 10.77 7.85
CA VAL A 130 1.05 11.34 8.59
C VAL A 130 0.76 12.78 9.00
N GLY A 131 0.19 13.59 8.10
CA GLY A 131 -0.20 14.97 8.38
C GLY A 131 -1.22 15.10 9.52
N LEU A 132 -2.11 14.11 9.68
CA LEU A 132 -3.03 14.03 10.82
C LEU A 132 -2.35 13.64 12.13
N LEU A 133 -1.21 12.95 12.10
CA LEU A 133 -0.44 12.63 13.32
C LEU A 133 0.39 13.82 13.83
N TYR A 134 0.85 14.70 12.94
CA TYR A 134 1.73 15.83 13.27
C TYR A 134 1.23 16.74 14.40
N PRO A 135 -0.07 17.07 14.52
CA PRO A 135 -0.59 17.88 15.62
C PRO A 135 -0.39 17.25 16.99
N THR A 136 -0.24 15.93 17.08
CA THR A 136 -0.06 15.23 18.35
C THR A 136 1.38 15.26 18.86
N LEU A 137 2.35 15.56 18.00
CA LEU A 137 3.76 15.52 18.32
C LEU A 137 4.22 16.68 19.20
N ALA A 138 5.00 16.38 20.21
CA ALA A 138 5.70 17.34 21.04
C ALA A 138 6.80 18.10 20.26
N LYS A 139 7.47 19.04 20.93
CA LYS A 139 8.64 19.75 20.38
C LYS A 139 9.90 18.97 20.64
N GLY A 140 10.94 19.23 19.83
CA GLY A 140 12.29 18.71 20.00
C GLY A 140 12.34 17.18 19.97
N LYS A 141 13.34 16.64 20.64
CA LYS A 141 13.66 15.21 20.67
C LYS A 141 12.48 14.32 21.05
N LEU A 142 11.65 14.76 22.02
CA LEU A 142 10.45 14.02 22.40
C LEU A 142 9.48 13.84 21.23
N GLY A 143 9.32 14.87 20.39
CA GLY A 143 8.50 14.76 19.18
C GLY A 143 9.08 13.81 18.13
N ASP A 144 10.41 13.72 18.03
CA ASP A 144 11.07 12.75 17.17
C ASP A 144 10.87 11.32 17.66
N GLU A 145 10.96 11.09 18.98
CA GLU A 145 10.67 9.80 19.63
C GLU A 145 9.20 9.38 19.41
N GLN A 146 8.26 10.31 19.55
CA GLN A 146 6.85 10.06 19.29
C GLN A 146 6.58 9.73 17.81
N MET A 147 7.24 10.41 16.87
CA MET A 147 7.13 10.08 15.46
C MET A 147 7.75 8.71 15.16
N ALA A 148 8.87 8.35 15.78
CA ALA A 148 9.47 7.02 15.66
C ALA A 148 8.51 5.94 16.17
N TRP A 149 7.82 6.18 17.28
CA TRP A 149 6.79 5.29 17.81
C TRP A 149 5.63 5.09 16.82
N TYR A 150 5.09 6.18 16.20
CA TYR A 150 4.08 6.07 15.15
C TYR A 150 4.58 5.30 13.92
N LYS A 151 5.83 5.54 13.54
CA LYS A 151 6.45 4.79 12.42
C LYS A 151 6.46 3.30 12.70
N GLU A 152 6.94 2.92 13.88
CA GLU A 152 7.04 1.51 14.26
C GLU A 152 5.68 0.83 14.40
N ARG A 153 4.71 1.48 15.02
CA ARG A 153 3.42 0.88 15.37
C ARG A 153 2.36 0.97 14.27
N LEU A 154 2.42 1.97 13.41
CA LEU A 154 1.39 2.23 12.40
C LEU A 154 1.94 2.28 10.98
N LEU A 155 2.96 3.11 10.70
CA LEU A 155 3.36 3.37 9.33
C LEU A 155 4.11 2.17 8.72
N ASN A 156 5.06 1.59 9.43
CA ASN A 156 5.83 0.44 8.95
C ASN A 156 4.97 -0.82 8.76
N PRO A 157 4.07 -1.20 9.71
CA PRO A 157 3.15 -2.32 9.49
C PRO A 157 2.26 -2.13 8.26
N PHE A 158 1.73 -0.92 8.05
CA PHE A 158 0.92 -0.62 6.87
C PHE A 158 1.74 -0.68 5.57
N ALA A 159 2.95 -0.12 5.59
CA ALA A 159 3.85 -0.14 4.44
C ALA A 159 4.24 -1.57 4.06
N ARG A 160 4.55 -2.44 5.03
CA ARG A 160 4.82 -3.88 4.80
C ARG A 160 3.61 -4.59 4.18
N ALA A 161 2.42 -4.34 4.72
CA ALA A 161 1.19 -4.91 4.17
C ALA A 161 0.95 -4.49 2.71
N ALA A 162 1.11 -3.19 2.43
CA ALA A 162 0.98 -2.65 1.07
C ALA A 162 2.00 -3.25 0.10
N GLU A 163 3.24 -3.51 0.57
CA GLU A 163 4.27 -4.16 -0.24
C GLU A 163 3.93 -5.60 -0.58
N ASN A 164 3.51 -6.37 0.41
CA ASN A 164 3.13 -7.77 0.19
C ASN A 164 1.95 -7.88 -0.78
N LEU A 165 0.95 -7.00 -0.65
CA LEU A 165 -0.18 -6.92 -1.58
C LEU A 165 0.27 -6.55 -3.00
N SER A 166 1.20 -5.61 -3.14
CA SER A 166 1.76 -5.22 -4.44
C SER A 166 2.50 -6.38 -5.10
N LYS A 167 3.33 -7.11 -4.34
CA LYS A 167 4.02 -8.31 -4.83
C LYS A 167 3.06 -9.39 -5.30
N ASP A 168 2.06 -9.72 -4.48
CA ASP A 168 1.07 -10.75 -4.82
C ASP A 168 0.25 -10.37 -6.04
N ARG A 169 -0.12 -9.08 -6.16
CA ARG A 169 -0.82 -8.56 -7.35
C ARG A 169 0.01 -8.70 -8.61
N VAL A 170 1.29 -8.30 -8.57
CA VAL A 170 2.19 -8.41 -9.73
C VAL A 170 2.35 -9.87 -10.15
N ASN A 171 2.58 -10.78 -9.19
CA ASN A 171 2.71 -12.21 -9.46
C ASN A 171 1.43 -12.79 -10.07
N LEU A 172 0.27 -12.50 -9.46
CA LEU A 172 -1.03 -12.96 -9.97
C LEU A 172 -1.29 -12.47 -11.40
N MET A 173 -0.97 -11.21 -11.69
CA MET A 173 -1.15 -10.64 -13.04
C MET A 173 -0.17 -11.24 -14.06
N GLN A 174 1.05 -11.59 -13.64
CA GLN A 174 2.02 -12.29 -14.48
C GLN A 174 1.55 -13.72 -14.79
N ASP A 175 1.10 -14.47 -13.77
CA ASP A 175 0.57 -15.83 -13.92
C ASP A 175 -0.66 -15.82 -14.85
N PHE A 176 -1.58 -14.89 -14.65
CA PHE A 176 -2.75 -14.73 -15.51
C PHE A 176 -2.40 -14.38 -16.96
N LYS A 177 -1.41 -13.51 -17.16
CA LYS A 177 -0.95 -13.15 -18.51
C LYS A 177 -0.26 -14.34 -19.19
N ALA A 178 0.54 -15.12 -18.45
CA ALA A 178 1.18 -16.33 -18.95
C ALA A 178 0.13 -17.37 -19.36
N LEU A 179 -0.84 -17.65 -18.50
CA LEU A 179 -1.95 -18.57 -18.77
C LEU A 179 -2.74 -18.18 -20.03
N LYS A 180 -3.10 -16.90 -20.18
CA LYS A 180 -3.79 -16.42 -21.40
C LYS A 180 -2.96 -16.62 -22.65
N LYS A 181 -1.65 -16.43 -22.58
CA LYS A 181 -0.74 -16.59 -23.71
C LYS A 181 -0.57 -18.07 -24.06
N GLU A 182 -0.36 -18.91 -23.07
CA GLU A 182 -0.16 -20.36 -23.22
C GLU A 182 -1.36 -21.03 -23.90
N LEU A 183 -2.55 -20.70 -23.46
CA LEU A 183 -3.80 -21.23 -24.01
C LEU A 183 -4.34 -20.43 -25.21
N GLU A 184 -3.65 -19.39 -25.66
CA GLU A 184 -4.06 -18.54 -26.80
C GLU A 184 -5.51 -18.04 -26.74
N VAL A 185 -6.06 -17.79 -25.55
CA VAL A 185 -7.46 -17.41 -25.32
C VAL A 185 -7.81 -15.91 -25.48
N PRO A 186 -6.89 -14.90 -25.60
CA PRO A 186 -7.27 -13.49 -25.57
C PRO A 186 -8.31 -13.06 -26.61
N LYS A 187 -8.27 -13.69 -27.78
CA LYS A 187 -9.26 -13.43 -28.86
C LYS A 187 -10.58 -14.16 -28.57
N ASP A 188 -10.50 -15.35 -28.03
CA ASP A 188 -11.68 -16.20 -27.75
C ASP A 188 -12.51 -15.61 -26.62
N LEU A 189 -11.88 -15.04 -25.57
CA LEU A 189 -12.58 -14.41 -24.45
C LEU A 189 -13.49 -13.23 -24.88
N ARG A 190 -13.17 -12.57 -26.00
CA ARG A 190 -13.95 -11.44 -26.52
C ARG A 190 -15.11 -11.85 -27.42
N LYS A 191 -15.15 -13.11 -27.87
CA LYS A 191 -16.21 -13.62 -28.69
C LYS A 191 -17.51 -13.76 -27.89
N GLU A 192 -18.63 -13.69 -28.57
CA GLU A 192 -19.92 -13.99 -27.98
C GLU A 192 -20.00 -15.49 -27.64
N ALA A 193 -20.54 -15.78 -26.45
CA ALA A 193 -20.83 -17.12 -25.99
C ALA A 193 -22.28 -17.49 -26.26
N VAL A 194 -23.22 -16.82 -25.57
CA VAL A 194 -24.67 -17.04 -25.63
C VAL A 194 -25.38 -15.72 -25.32
N ASP A 195 -26.45 -15.41 -26.06
CA ASP A 195 -27.41 -14.32 -25.77
C ASP A 195 -26.76 -12.94 -25.50
N GLY A 196 -25.70 -12.63 -26.23
CA GLY A 196 -24.98 -11.37 -26.13
C GLY A 196 -23.96 -11.31 -24.99
N PHE A 197 -23.77 -12.38 -24.23
CA PHE A 197 -22.67 -12.50 -23.26
C PHE A 197 -21.38 -12.92 -23.95
N THR A 198 -20.25 -12.37 -23.50
CA THR A 198 -18.93 -12.77 -23.98
C THR A 198 -18.46 -14.07 -23.32
N ASN A 199 -17.50 -14.76 -23.96
CA ASN A 199 -16.85 -15.92 -23.36
C ASN A 199 -16.16 -15.59 -22.02
N GLU A 200 -15.65 -14.37 -21.84
CA GLU A 200 -15.07 -13.93 -20.56
C GLU A 200 -16.14 -13.91 -19.46
N GLN A 201 -17.32 -13.37 -19.76
CA GLN A 201 -18.44 -13.38 -18.84
C GLN A 201 -18.93 -14.81 -18.56
N ALA A 202 -19.01 -15.65 -19.60
CA ALA A 202 -19.40 -17.05 -19.45
C ALA A 202 -18.41 -17.85 -18.57
N VAL A 203 -17.09 -17.63 -18.71
CA VAL A 203 -16.07 -18.25 -17.84
C VAL A 203 -16.26 -17.82 -16.38
N ARG A 204 -16.55 -16.55 -16.11
CA ARG A 204 -16.82 -16.07 -14.75
C ARG A 204 -18.06 -16.71 -14.15
N VAL A 205 -19.15 -16.74 -14.92
CA VAL A 205 -20.41 -17.39 -14.52
C VAL A 205 -20.21 -18.89 -14.27
N TYR A 206 -19.45 -19.57 -15.12
CA TYR A 206 -19.08 -20.98 -14.94
C TYR A 206 -18.36 -21.22 -13.60
N LEU A 207 -17.38 -20.37 -13.26
CA LEU A 207 -16.65 -20.47 -12.01
C LEU A 207 -17.54 -20.23 -10.79
N TRP A 208 -18.45 -19.26 -10.84
CA TRP A 208 -19.42 -19.01 -9.78
C TRP A 208 -20.42 -20.14 -9.64
N ASN A 209 -20.97 -20.63 -10.75
CA ASN A 209 -21.91 -21.75 -10.76
C ASN A 209 -21.28 -23.03 -10.20
N LYS A 210 -20.01 -23.30 -10.53
CA LYS A 210 -19.22 -24.42 -9.97
C LYS A 210 -19.07 -24.37 -8.45
N GLN A 211 -19.10 -23.18 -7.87
CA GLN A 211 -19.07 -22.95 -6.42
C GLN A 211 -20.46 -22.86 -5.79
N GLY A 212 -21.52 -23.00 -6.57
CA GLY A 212 -22.91 -22.89 -6.10
C GLY A 212 -23.34 -21.47 -5.74
N LEU A 213 -22.64 -20.44 -6.27
CA LEU A 213 -22.96 -19.04 -6.02
C LEU A 213 -24.05 -18.54 -6.97
N GLU A 214 -25.00 -17.78 -6.44
CA GLU A 214 -26.00 -17.08 -7.23
C GLU A 214 -25.38 -15.84 -7.88
N VAL A 215 -25.67 -15.64 -9.18
CA VAL A 215 -25.18 -14.47 -9.93
C VAL A 215 -26.31 -13.45 -10.08
N PRO A 216 -26.15 -12.24 -9.53
CA PRO A 216 -27.19 -11.23 -9.57
C PRO A 216 -27.69 -10.92 -10.99
N GLY A 217 -29.01 -10.96 -11.19
CA GLY A 217 -29.63 -10.63 -12.46
C GLY A 217 -29.61 -11.72 -13.54
N LEU A 218 -29.09 -12.92 -13.24
CA LEU A 218 -29.20 -14.09 -14.11
C LEU A 218 -30.30 -15.04 -13.66
N SER A 219 -31.08 -15.55 -14.61
CA SER A 219 -32.00 -16.63 -14.37
C SER A 219 -31.26 -17.99 -14.29
N LYS A 220 -31.93 -19.02 -13.72
CA LYS A 220 -31.35 -20.37 -13.71
C LYS A 220 -31.08 -20.92 -15.12
N ARG A 221 -31.86 -20.47 -16.12
CA ARG A 221 -31.64 -20.82 -17.52
C ARG A 221 -30.34 -20.17 -18.03
N ASP A 222 -30.16 -18.88 -17.80
CA ASP A 222 -28.94 -18.17 -18.26
C ASP A 222 -27.69 -18.78 -17.62
N LEU A 223 -27.73 -19.11 -16.32
CA LEU A 223 -26.65 -19.80 -15.60
C LEU A 223 -26.30 -21.14 -16.25
N LYS A 224 -27.31 -21.91 -16.65
CA LYS A 224 -27.14 -23.19 -17.32
C LYS A 224 -26.57 -23.02 -18.71
N ASP A 225 -27.15 -22.15 -19.53
CA ASP A 225 -26.76 -21.95 -20.92
C ASP A 225 -25.35 -21.43 -21.04
N LEU A 226 -24.94 -20.50 -20.16
CA LEU A 226 -23.56 -19.98 -20.08
C LEU A 226 -22.57 -21.03 -19.59
N SER A 227 -22.94 -21.85 -18.60
CA SER A 227 -22.08 -22.94 -18.11
C SER A 227 -21.88 -24.03 -19.17
N GLU A 228 -22.96 -24.42 -19.88
CA GLU A 228 -22.88 -25.38 -20.97
C GLU A 228 -22.04 -24.87 -22.14
N ALA A 229 -22.05 -23.56 -22.44
CA ALA A 229 -21.21 -22.98 -23.46
C ALA A 229 -19.70 -23.18 -23.16
N ILE A 230 -19.33 -23.10 -21.89
CA ILE A 230 -17.95 -23.38 -21.45
C ILE A 230 -17.65 -24.88 -21.48
N ASP A 231 -18.57 -25.73 -21.01
CA ASP A 231 -18.40 -27.20 -21.05
C ASP A 231 -18.24 -27.74 -22.47
N LYS A 232 -18.91 -27.13 -23.45
CA LYS A 232 -18.81 -27.48 -24.88
C LYS A 232 -17.52 -26.97 -25.54
N ASN A 233 -16.77 -26.08 -24.86
CA ASN A 233 -15.52 -25.53 -25.37
C ASN A 233 -14.32 -26.02 -24.54
N PRO A 234 -13.63 -27.11 -24.95
CA PRO A 234 -12.55 -27.70 -24.18
C PRO A 234 -11.44 -26.71 -23.80
N LYS A 235 -11.16 -25.76 -24.70
CA LYS A 235 -10.11 -24.75 -24.50
C LYS A 235 -10.48 -23.78 -23.37
N LEU A 236 -11.72 -23.26 -23.39
CA LEU A 236 -12.21 -22.35 -22.36
C LEU A 236 -12.42 -23.05 -21.01
N LYS A 237 -12.80 -24.34 -21.04
CA LYS A 237 -12.91 -25.16 -19.84
C LYS A 237 -11.57 -25.36 -19.14
N VAL A 238 -10.53 -25.75 -19.90
CA VAL A 238 -9.16 -25.85 -19.39
C VAL A 238 -8.67 -24.50 -18.85
N PHE A 239 -8.98 -23.41 -19.55
CA PHE A 239 -8.65 -22.07 -19.10
C PHE A 239 -9.34 -21.74 -17.76
N ALA A 240 -10.64 -22.04 -17.60
CA ALA A 240 -11.38 -21.81 -16.36
C ALA A 240 -10.81 -22.63 -15.19
N ASP A 241 -10.49 -23.91 -15.40
CA ASP A 241 -9.92 -24.77 -14.37
C ASP A 241 -8.52 -24.31 -13.93
N GLN A 242 -7.67 -23.91 -14.87
CA GLN A 242 -6.35 -23.35 -14.57
C GLN A 242 -6.43 -21.97 -13.94
N LEU A 243 -7.43 -21.16 -14.31
CA LEU A 243 -7.69 -19.87 -13.68
C LEU A 243 -8.02 -20.03 -12.21
N GLN A 244 -8.79 -21.05 -11.84
CA GLN A 244 -9.06 -21.38 -10.45
C GLN A 244 -7.77 -21.78 -9.69
N ALA A 245 -6.84 -22.45 -10.35
CA ALA A 245 -5.57 -22.86 -9.73
C ALA A 245 -4.61 -21.67 -9.47
N ILE A 246 -4.58 -20.66 -10.32
CA ILE A 246 -3.78 -19.45 -10.08
C ILE A 246 -4.42 -18.48 -9.10
N ASN A 247 -5.71 -18.60 -8.86
CA ASN A 247 -6.41 -17.80 -7.89
C ASN A 247 -6.02 -18.24 -6.47
N LYS A 248 -5.19 -17.44 -5.81
CA LYS A 248 -4.63 -17.75 -4.48
C LYS A 248 -5.59 -17.44 -3.32
N SER A 249 -6.85 -17.23 -3.60
CA SER A 249 -7.93 -17.08 -2.61
C SER A 249 -8.59 -18.44 -2.32
N ASP A 250 -9.36 -18.52 -1.23
CA ASP A 250 -10.08 -19.74 -0.81
C ASP A 250 -11.26 -20.11 -1.72
N GLY A 251 -11.37 -19.48 -2.88
CA GLY A 251 -12.39 -19.67 -3.89
C GLY A 251 -12.37 -18.52 -4.89
N TYR A 252 -13.18 -18.63 -5.95
CA TYR A 252 -13.40 -17.51 -6.85
C TYR A 252 -14.29 -16.48 -6.15
N PRO A 253 -14.00 -15.16 -6.23
CA PRO A 253 -14.72 -14.12 -5.49
C PRO A 253 -16.22 -14.14 -5.80
N GLU A 254 -17.05 -13.83 -4.80
CA GLU A 254 -18.50 -13.74 -4.99
C GLU A 254 -18.87 -12.65 -6.01
N PRO A 255 -19.88 -12.90 -6.86
CA PRO A 255 -20.33 -11.92 -7.83
C PRO A 255 -21.06 -10.76 -7.15
N GLY A 256 -20.61 -9.54 -7.37
CA GLY A 256 -21.35 -8.35 -6.94
C GLY A 256 -22.46 -7.95 -7.92
N ASP A 257 -23.35 -7.05 -7.53
CA ASP A 257 -24.45 -6.53 -8.38
C ASP A 257 -23.97 -5.92 -9.72
N THR A 258 -22.71 -5.58 -9.80
CA THR A 258 -22.09 -4.97 -10.97
C THR A 258 -21.19 -5.93 -11.75
N TRP A 259 -21.32 -7.23 -11.53
CA TRP A 259 -20.47 -8.25 -12.17
C TRP A 259 -20.39 -8.15 -13.70
N LEU A 260 -21.49 -7.70 -14.35
CA LEU A 260 -21.54 -7.52 -15.81
C LEU A 260 -20.51 -6.55 -16.36
N VAL A 261 -20.07 -5.57 -15.56
CA VAL A 261 -19.05 -4.59 -15.94
C VAL A 261 -17.65 -4.99 -15.47
N GLY A 262 -17.51 -6.07 -14.72
CA GLY A 262 -16.24 -6.61 -14.25
C GLY A 262 -15.62 -7.58 -15.27
N THR A 263 -14.33 -7.85 -15.08
CA THR A 263 -13.54 -8.82 -15.86
C THR A 263 -12.94 -9.88 -14.94
N ILE A 264 -12.39 -10.94 -15.51
CA ILE A 264 -11.59 -11.92 -14.75
C ILE A 264 -10.47 -11.22 -13.96
N THR A 265 -9.87 -10.17 -14.53
CA THR A 265 -8.83 -9.38 -13.84
C THR A 265 -9.36 -8.72 -12.58
N THR A 266 -10.56 -8.12 -12.63
CA THR A 266 -11.18 -7.53 -11.43
C THR A 266 -11.45 -8.58 -10.37
N ASP A 267 -12.01 -9.70 -10.75
CA ASP A 267 -12.33 -10.78 -9.82
C ASP A 267 -11.06 -11.31 -9.11
N LEU A 268 -9.99 -11.54 -9.86
CA LEU A 268 -8.70 -11.98 -9.30
C LEU A 268 -8.12 -10.97 -8.31
N ILE A 269 -8.19 -9.67 -8.63
CA ILE A 269 -7.72 -8.61 -7.75
C ILE A 269 -8.61 -8.50 -6.50
N ASP A 270 -9.92 -8.63 -6.65
CA ASP A 270 -10.87 -8.59 -5.54
C ASP A 270 -10.68 -9.78 -4.61
N GLY A 271 -10.48 -10.98 -5.15
CA GLY A 271 -10.13 -12.17 -4.37
C GLY A 271 -8.84 -11.98 -3.58
N LEU A 272 -7.81 -11.43 -4.21
CA LEU A 272 -6.55 -11.09 -3.54
C LEU A 272 -6.76 -10.06 -2.42
N ASN A 273 -7.52 -9.01 -2.69
CA ASN A 273 -7.80 -7.97 -1.71
C ASN A 273 -8.61 -8.49 -0.52
N THR A 274 -9.59 -9.33 -0.75
CA THR A 274 -10.46 -9.87 0.30
C THR A 274 -9.69 -10.80 1.24
N THR A 275 -8.91 -11.72 0.69
CA THR A 275 -8.23 -12.78 1.47
C THR A 275 -6.86 -12.34 1.99
N LYS A 276 -6.01 -11.79 1.13
CA LYS A 276 -4.63 -11.45 1.49
C LYS A 276 -4.50 -10.13 2.22
N ARG A 277 -5.33 -9.13 1.87
CA ARG A 277 -5.30 -7.82 2.51
C ARG A 277 -5.60 -7.91 4.01
N VAL A 278 -6.65 -8.63 4.39
CA VAL A 278 -7.01 -8.81 5.81
C VAL A 278 -5.84 -9.44 6.57
N LYS A 279 -5.23 -10.49 5.99
CA LYS A 279 -4.08 -11.18 6.59
C LYS A 279 -2.86 -10.28 6.73
N TYR A 280 -2.52 -9.51 5.70
CA TYR A 280 -1.34 -8.64 5.74
C TYR A 280 -1.54 -7.42 6.62
N LEU A 281 -2.76 -6.90 6.75
CA LEU A 281 -3.09 -5.76 7.59
C LEU A 281 -3.35 -6.13 9.06
N GLU A 282 -3.37 -7.40 9.45
CA GLU A 282 -3.75 -7.86 10.79
C GLU A 282 -2.99 -7.11 11.89
N GLU A 283 -1.66 -6.98 11.76
CA GLU A 283 -0.83 -6.26 12.72
C GLU A 283 -1.19 -4.76 12.78
N TRP A 284 -1.22 -4.11 11.62
CA TRP A 284 -1.58 -2.69 11.53
C TRP A 284 -2.97 -2.43 12.09
N GLN A 285 -3.93 -3.28 11.76
CA GLN A 285 -5.31 -3.13 12.20
C GLN A 285 -5.43 -3.30 13.71
N THR A 286 -4.76 -4.31 14.29
CA THR A 286 -4.75 -4.50 15.74
C THR A 286 -4.20 -3.26 16.46
N ASN A 287 -3.09 -2.73 15.98
CA ASN A 287 -2.50 -1.53 16.55
C ASN A 287 -3.40 -0.30 16.37
N ALA A 288 -3.96 -0.12 15.16
CA ALA A 288 -4.84 1.00 14.85
C ALA A 288 -6.15 0.96 15.67
N ASP A 289 -6.75 -0.20 15.86
CA ASP A 289 -7.98 -0.37 16.64
C ASP A 289 -7.76 -0.05 18.13
N ILE A 290 -6.57 -0.30 18.67
CA ILE A 290 -6.20 0.08 20.04
C ILE A 290 -5.91 1.59 20.13
N ILE A 291 -5.00 2.09 19.27
CA ILE A 291 -4.55 3.49 19.31
C ILE A 291 -5.70 4.45 18.98
N PHE A 292 -6.51 4.11 18.00
CA PHE A 292 -7.67 4.91 17.57
C PHE A 292 -9.00 4.29 18.01
N SER A 293 -9.02 3.71 19.23
CA SER A 293 -10.27 3.27 19.85
C SER A 293 -11.28 4.43 19.92
N LYS A 294 -12.57 4.10 20.04
CA LYS A 294 -13.63 5.10 20.17
C LYS A 294 -13.36 6.10 21.30
N GLU A 295 -12.79 5.61 22.41
CA GLU A 295 -12.42 6.45 23.54
C GLU A 295 -11.31 7.43 23.18
N ASN A 296 -10.24 6.96 22.54
CA ASN A 296 -9.13 7.79 22.11
C ASN A 296 -9.52 8.79 21.02
N LEU A 297 -10.37 8.38 20.08
CA LEU A 297 -10.93 9.29 19.08
C LEU A 297 -11.79 10.39 19.72
N ASN A 298 -12.53 10.08 20.79
CA ASN A 298 -13.25 11.10 21.56
C ASN A 298 -12.29 12.10 22.24
N LYS A 299 -11.16 11.61 22.79
CA LYS A 299 -10.10 12.47 23.35
C LYS A 299 -9.49 13.38 22.27
N MET A 300 -9.19 12.81 21.10
CA MET A 300 -8.69 13.59 19.96
C MET A 300 -9.70 14.63 19.48
N GLU A 301 -10.99 14.30 19.40
CA GLU A 301 -12.05 15.25 19.07
C GLU A 301 -12.11 16.39 20.08
N ALA A 302 -12.01 16.09 21.37
CA ALA A 302 -11.99 17.09 22.42
C ALA A 302 -10.80 18.07 22.31
N ILE A 303 -9.64 17.58 21.81
CA ILE A 303 -8.42 18.39 21.66
C ILE A 303 -8.40 19.14 20.32
N TYR A 304 -8.77 18.47 19.21
CA TYR A 304 -8.57 18.96 17.83
C TYR A 304 -9.86 19.28 17.09
N GLY A 305 -11.02 18.88 17.61
CA GLY A 305 -12.35 19.16 17.06
C GLY A 305 -12.89 18.05 16.15
N ALA A 306 -14.22 18.12 15.90
CA ALA A 306 -14.96 17.09 15.16
C ALA A 306 -14.45 16.87 13.72
N LYS A 307 -14.03 17.93 13.03
CA LYS A 307 -13.50 17.83 11.66
C LYS A 307 -12.18 17.05 11.58
N TYR A 308 -11.38 17.12 12.63
CA TYR A 308 -10.15 16.31 12.72
C TYR A 308 -10.50 14.83 12.93
N ARG A 309 -11.44 14.53 13.82
CA ARG A 309 -11.93 13.18 14.04
C ARG A 309 -12.51 12.58 12.76
N GLU A 310 -13.38 13.30 12.06
CA GLU A 310 -13.97 12.89 10.80
C GLU A 310 -12.90 12.53 9.75
N ALA A 311 -11.87 13.37 9.63
CA ALA A 311 -10.75 13.12 8.72
C ALA A 311 -9.96 11.86 9.12
N MET A 312 -9.69 11.66 10.40
CA MET A 312 -8.99 10.50 10.93
C MET A 312 -9.78 9.21 10.69
N GLU A 313 -11.07 9.17 11.06
CA GLU A 313 -11.93 8.00 10.85
C GLU A 313 -12.05 7.65 9.35
N ASN A 314 -12.17 8.66 8.50
CA ASN A 314 -12.24 8.48 7.06
C ASN A 314 -10.96 7.82 6.51
N ILE A 315 -9.79 8.32 6.88
CA ILE A 315 -8.52 7.77 6.36
C ILE A 315 -8.24 6.37 6.90
N LEU A 316 -8.52 6.11 8.18
CA LEU A 316 -8.40 4.78 8.78
C LEU A 316 -9.30 3.75 8.08
N SER A 317 -10.56 4.11 7.79
CA SER A 317 -11.49 3.27 7.04
C SER A 317 -10.96 2.92 5.65
N ARG A 318 -10.43 3.91 4.93
CA ARG A 318 -9.83 3.70 3.59
C ARG A 318 -8.55 2.87 3.64
N MET A 319 -7.71 3.06 4.65
CA MET A 319 -6.54 2.23 4.87
C MET A 319 -6.93 0.77 5.14
N LYS A 320 -8.00 0.54 5.92
CA LYS A 320 -8.53 -0.79 6.22
C LYS A 320 -9.09 -1.48 4.98
N THR A 321 -9.95 -0.80 4.22
CA THR A 321 -10.63 -1.38 3.05
C THR A 321 -9.80 -1.37 1.78
N GLY A 322 -8.84 -0.45 1.64
CA GLY A 322 -8.09 -0.21 0.41
C GLY A 322 -8.85 0.60 -0.64
N ILE A 323 -10.06 1.03 -0.33
CA ILE A 323 -10.96 1.72 -1.24
C ILE A 323 -10.90 3.22 -0.98
N ASN A 324 -10.41 4.00 -1.93
CA ASN A 324 -10.35 5.46 -1.84
C ASN A 324 -11.70 6.13 -2.16
N ARG A 325 -12.80 5.58 -1.64
CA ARG A 325 -14.14 6.12 -1.82
C ARG A 325 -14.80 6.34 -0.47
N PRO A 326 -15.65 7.38 -0.32
CA PRO A 326 -16.47 7.52 0.87
C PRO A 326 -17.48 6.36 0.93
N ALA A 327 -17.67 5.80 2.12
CA ALA A 327 -18.76 4.86 2.35
C ALA A 327 -20.11 5.54 2.08
N GLY A 328 -21.00 4.89 1.31
CA GLY A 328 -22.38 5.36 1.12
C GLY A 328 -22.66 6.25 -0.09
N GLY A 329 -21.73 6.37 -1.05
CA GLY A 329 -22.02 7.04 -2.32
C GLY A 329 -23.08 6.31 -3.15
N THR A 330 -24.04 7.06 -3.76
CA THR A 330 -25.04 6.47 -4.64
C THR A 330 -24.38 5.87 -5.90
N ARG A 331 -24.89 4.71 -6.36
CA ARG A 331 -24.39 4.00 -7.56
C ARG A 331 -24.31 4.92 -8.79
N ILE A 332 -25.34 5.71 -9.03
CA ILE A 332 -25.44 6.65 -10.18
C ILE A 332 -24.40 7.78 -10.05
N GLY A 333 -24.24 8.35 -8.85
CA GLY A 333 -23.24 9.38 -8.60
C GLY A 333 -21.81 8.87 -8.83
N ASN A 334 -21.49 7.65 -8.42
CA ASN A 334 -20.20 7.02 -8.66
C ASN A 334 -19.95 6.76 -10.16
N GLN A 335 -20.95 6.28 -10.90
CA GLN A 335 -20.84 6.04 -12.35
C GLN A 335 -20.61 7.32 -13.14
N ILE A 336 -21.33 8.40 -12.79
CA ILE A 336 -21.15 9.72 -13.46
C ILE A 336 -19.75 10.25 -13.15
N LEU A 337 -19.29 10.16 -11.92
CA LEU A 337 -17.96 10.60 -11.51
C LEU A 337 -16.86 9.76 -12.16
N ASP A 338 -17.04 8.46 -12.28
CA ASP A 338 -16.10 7.58 -12.98
C ASP A 338 -16.04 7.89 -14.49
N TYR A 339 -17.16 8.23 -15.10
CA TYR A 339 -17.19 8.70 -16.50
C TYR A 339 -16.46 10.04 -16.68
N ILE A 340 -16.73 11.03 -15.82
CA ILE A 340 -16.06 12.33 -15.87
C ILE A 340 -14.56 12.16 -15.65
N ASN A 341 -14.15 11.39 -14.65
CA ASN A 341 -12.75 11.13 -14.35
C ASN A 341 -12.05 10.35 -15.48
N GLY A 342 -12.75 9.43 -16.14
CA GLY A 342 -12.24 8.73 -17.32
C GLY A 342 -12.00 9.68 -18.49
N SER A 343 -12.92 10.63 -18.71
CA SER A 343 -12.79 11.65 -19.76
C SER A 343 -11.64 12.62 -19.45
N VAL A 344 -11.51 13.04 -18.19
CA VAL A 344 -10.40 13.87 -17.72
C VAL A 344 -9.07 13.12 -17.83
N GLY A 345 -9.05 11.85 -17.45
CA GLY A 345 -7.90 10.95 -17.65
C GLY A 345 -7.48 10.92 -19.12
N ALA A 346 -8.40 10.69 -20.06
CA ALA A 346 -8.10 10.64 -21.50
C ALA A 346 -7.42 11.92 -22.02
N ILE A 347 -7.84 13.09 -21.54
CA ILE A 347 -7.22 14.38 -21.91
C ILE A 347 -5.78 14.48 -21.40
N MET A 348 -5.50 13.97 -20.21
CA MET A 348 -4.13 13.97 -19.63
C MET A 348 -3.16 13.08 -20.40
N PHE A 349 -3.63 11.96 -20.95
CA PHE A 349 -2.74 10.96 -21.57
C PHE A 349 -2.10 11.41 -22.88
N PHE A 350 -2.77 12.25 -23.62
CA PHE A 350 -2.19 12.84 -24.82
C PHE A 350 -1.23 14.01 -24.53
N ASN A 351 -1.01 14.33 -23.25
CA ASN A 351 -0.16 15.45 -22.88
C ASN A 351 1.29 15.00 -22.65
N THR A 352 2.11 15.01 -23.70
CA THR A 352 3.56 14.78 -23.64
C THR A 352 4.27 15.72 -22.65
N ARG A 353 3.73 16.93 -22.41
CA ARG A 353 4.23 17.88 -21.42
C ARG A 353 4.15 17.31 -19.99
N SER A 354 3.10 16.55 -19.67
CA SER A 354 2.98 15.88 -18.39
C SER A 354 4.06 14.80 -18.18
N ALA A 355 4.40 14.05 -19.23
CA ALA A 355 5.47 13.06 -19.17
C ALA A 355 6.85 13.71 -18.93
N VAL A 356 7.14 14.86 -19.58
CA VAL A 356 8.37 15.61 -19.36
C VAL A 356 8.45 16.17 -17.94
N LEU A 357 7.33 16.71 -17.41
CA LEU A 357 7.29 17.22 -16.02
C LEU A 357 7.49 16.11 -15.00
N GLN A 358 7.02 14.90 -15.25
CA GLN A 358 7.26 13.75 -14.38
C GLN A 358 8.74 13.33 -14.38
N THR A 359 9.44 13.48 -15.51
CA THR A 359 10.89 13.20 -15.57
C THR A 359 11.68 14.15 -14.68
N ILE A 360 11.25 15.40 -14.55
CA ILE A 360 11.88 16.40 -13.66
C ILE A 360 11.73 16.01 -12.18
N SER A 361 10.71 15.24 -11.83
CA SER A 361 10.44 14.80 -10.45
C SER A 361 11.52 13.87 -9.86
N ALA A 362 12.48 13.39 -10.67
CA ALA A 362 13.66 12.67 -10.18
C ALA A 362 14.46 13.46 -9.13
N ILE A 363 14.37 14.79 -9.17
CA ILE A 363 15.04 15.70 -8.22
C ILE A 363 14.52 15.51 -6.78
N ASN A 364 13.34 14.95 -6.60
CA ASN A 364 12.70 14.74 -5.30
C ASN A 364 13.47 13.77 -4.38
N PHE A 365 14.39 12.98 -4.94
CA PHE A 365 15.25 12.08 -4.17
C PHE A 365 16.53 12.76 -3.67
N ILE A 366 16.80 14.00 -4.10
CA ILE A 366 17.97 14.77 -3.67
C ILE A 366 17.60 15.54 -2.39
N ASN A 367 18.49 15.53 -1.42
CA ASN A 367 18.33 16.18 -0.10
C ASN A 367 17.19 15.65 0.79
N VAL A 368 16.54 14.55 0.43
CA VAL A 368 15.50 13.93 1.28
C VAL A 368 16.12 13.29 2.53
N SER A 369 17.37 12.86 2.44
CA SER A 369 18.16 12.41 3.58
C SER A 369 19.55 13.03 3.53
N GLY A 370 20.22 13.14 4.68
CA GLY A 370 21.60 13.62 4.76
C GLY A 370 22.59 12.82 3.88
N ASP A 371 22.23 11.56 3.58
CA ASP A 371 23.08 10.65 2.79
C ASP A 371 23.07 10.95 1.29
N ASN A 372 22.03 11.60 0.76
CA ASN A 372 21.85 11.86 -0.67
C ASN A 372 21.73 13.37 -0.99
N ASN A 373 22.67 14.16 -0.52
CA ASN A 373 22.78 15.56 -0.94
C ASN A 373 23.23 15.66 -2.41
N ILE A 374 23.14 16.85 -3.01
CA ILE A 374 23.44 17.08 -4.43
C ILE A 374 24.84 16.59 -4.85
N ILE A 375 25.83 16.68 -3.97
CA ILE A 375 27.19 16.22 -4.24
C ILE A 375 27.27 14.71 -4.22
N ALA A 376 26.65 14.07 -3.22
CA ALA A 376 26.59 12.61 -3.10
C ALA A 376 25.80 12.00 -4.26
N ALA A 377 24.66 12.58 -4.63
CA ALA A 377 23.89 12.18 -5.79
C ALA A 377 24.69 12.29 -7.09
N GLY A 378 25.43 13.39 -7.28
CA GLY A 378 26.32 13.58 -8.42
C GLY A 378 27.45 12.53 -8.49
N LYS A 379 28.05 12.18 -7.36
CA LYS A 379 29.08 11.12 -7.29
C LYS A 379 28.49 9.74 -7.61
N ALA A 380 27.32 9.41 -7.06
CA ALA A 380 26.64 8.16 -7.35
C ALA A 380 26.27 8.05 -8.83
N PHE A 381 25.77 9.14 -9.43
CA PHE A 381 25.47 9.20 -10.86
C PHE A 381 26.73 9.08 -11.73
N ALA A 382 27.87 9.67 -11.34
CA ALA A 382 29.13 9.58 -12.08
C ALA A 382 29.67 8.16 -12.19
N ASN A 383 29.33 7.27 -11.25
CA ASN A 383 29.64 5.84 -11.36
C ASN A 383 28.59 5.14 -12.24
N GLN A 384 28.67 5.39 -13.54
CA GLN A 384 27.69 4.93 -14.52
C GLN A 384 27.39 3.42 -14.50
N PRO A 385 28.37 2.51 -14.39
CA PRO A 385 28.06 1.07 -14.34
C PRO A 385 27.18 0.70 -13.14
N GLN A 386 27.50 1.22 -11.96
CA GLN A 386 26.72 0.96 -10.75
C GLN A 386 25.36 1.65 -10.79
N TYR A 387 25.31 2.89 -11.27
CA TYR A 387 24.05 3.64 -11.42
C TYR A 387 23.04 2.88 -12.29
N TRP A 388 23.45 2.38 -13.45
CA TRP A 388 22.55 1.65 -14.34
C TRP A 388 22.15 0.28 -13.77
N LYS A 389 23.00 -0.35 -12.96
CA LYS A 389 22.63 -1.56 -12.22
C LYS A 389 21.54 -1.28 -11.22
N ASP A 390 21.70 -0.24 -10.39
CA ASP A 390 20.73 0.17 -9.39
C ASP A 390 19.41 0.64 -10.05
N PHE A 391 19.51 1.43 -11.11
CA PHE A 391 18.34 1.82 -11.91
C PHE A 391 17.57 0.62 -12.43
N THR A 392 18.26 -0.39 -12.98
CA THR A 392 17.65 -1.60 -13.53
C THR A 392 16.99 -2.43 -12.42
N GLU A 393 17.60 -2.51 -11.26
CA GLU A 393 17.02 -3.17 -10.09
C GLU A 393 15.73 -2.48 -9.65
N LEU A 394 15.76 -1.15 -9.50
CA LEU A 394 14.59 -0.38 -9.07
C LEU A 394 13.46 -0.37 -10.11
N ILE A 395 13.76 -0.13 -11.39
CA ILE A 395 12.73 -0.09 -12.43
C ILE A 395 12.03 -1.44 -12.59
N ASN A 396 12.73 -2.54 -12.32
CA ASN A 396 12.17 -3.89 -12.37
C ASN A 396 11.60 -4.37 -11.03
N SER A 397 11.65 -3.56 -10.01
CA SER A 397 11.05 -3.90 -8.71
C SER A 397 9.53 -4.13 -8.81
N PRO A 398 8.94 -4.94 -7.92
CA PRO A 398 7.49 -5.15 -7.87
C PRO A 398 6.72 -3.83 -7.74
N PHE A 399 7.21 -2.91 -6.94
CA PHE A 399 6.61 -1.59 -6.72
C PHE A 399 6.49 -0.78 -8.02
N LEU A 400 7.57 -0.63 -8.80
CA LEU A 400 7.52 0.12 -10.04
C LEU A 400 6.85 -0.65 -11.18
N LYS A 401 6.84 -2.00 -11.13
CA LYS A 401 6.01 -2.80 -12.05
C LYS A 401 4.53 -2.64 -11.78
N ASP A 402 4.08 -2.68 -10.52
CA ASP A 402 2.69 -2.42 -10.15
C ASP A 402 2.27 -1.00 -10.56
N ARG A 403 3.14 -0.03 -10.32
CA ARG A 403 2.92 1.35 -10.69
C ARG A 403 2.81 1.60 -12.20
N ARG A 404 3.55 0.86 -13.03
CA ARG A 404 3.43 0.90 -14.49
C ARG A 404 2.18 0.20 -15.02
N ASN A 405 1.70 -0.83 -14.33
CA ASN A 405 0.51 -1.57 -14.73
C ASN A 405 -0.81 -0.84 -14.42
N GLY A 406 -0.75 0.24 -13.69
CA GLY A 406 -1.88 1.09 -13.40
C GLY A 406 -1.49 2.29 -12.57
N LEU A 407 -1.36 3.47 -13.17
CA LEU A 407 -1.53 4.71 -12.45
C LEU A 407 -2.97 4.77 -11.97
N LYS A 408 -3.22 4.18 -10.81
CA LYS A 408 -4.51 4.30 -10.14
C LYS A 408 -4.63 5.69 -9.54
N LEU A 409 -4.91 6.64 -10.38
CA LEU A 409 -5.57 7.85 -9.99
C LEU A 409 -6.85 7.44 -9.29
N ASN A 410 -7.06 7.65 -8.02
CA ASN A 410 -8.30 7.62 -7.24
C ASN A 410 -9.55 6.92 -7.84
N ILE A 411 -9.40 6.23 -8.95
CA ILE A 411 -10.37 5.56 -9.79
C ILE A 411 -9.80 4.19 -10.05
N SER A 412 -10.57 3.14 -9.81
CA SER A 412 -10.14 1.83 -10.25
C SER A 412 -10.13 1.84 -11.77
N GLU A 413 -8.94 1.76 -12.37
CA GLU A 413 -8.78 1.60 -13.83
C GLU A 413 -9.59 0.43 -14.35
N SER A 414 -9.72 -0.63 -13.54
CA SER A 414 -10.59 -1.75 -13.80
C SER A 414 -12.03 -1.30 -14.01
N GLU A 415 -12.59 -0.43 -13.17
CA GLU A 415 -13.99 0.01 -13.31
C GLU A 415 -14.24 0.82 -14.58
N ILE A 416 -13.24 1.56 -15.07
CA ILE A 416 -13.37 2.33 -16.32
C ILE A 416 -13.09 1.45 -17.54
N ALA A 417 -12.03 0.67 -17.49
CA ALA A 417 -11.72 -0.29 -18.55
C ALA A 417 -12.87 -1.30 -18.71
N ASP A 418 -13.45 -1.73 -17.60
CA ASP A 418 -14.53 -2.71 -17.57
C ASP A 418 -15.88 -2.09 -17.97
N ALA A 419 -16.20 -0.88 -17.51
CA ALA A 419 -17.40 -0.15 -17.95
C ALA A 419 -17.40 0.10 -19.45
N ALA A 420 -16.21 0.23 -20.05
CA ALA A 420 -16.10 0.45 -21.47
C ALA A 420 -15.97 -0.85 -22.28
N ALA A 421 -15.39 -1.94 -21.72
CA ALA A 421 -15.30 -3.24 -22.39
C ALA A 421 -16.67 -3.92 -22.55
N THR A 422 -17.59 -3.67 -21.64
CA THR A 422 -18.96 -4.24 -21.64
C THR A 422 -19.98 -3.44 -22.46
N SER A 423 -19.57 -2.33 -23.07
CA SER A 423 -20.47 -1.52 -23.87
C SER A 423 -20.63 -2.10 -25.28
N LYS A 424 -21.88 -2.39 -25.69
CA LYS A 424 -22.26 -2.69 -27.08
C LYS A 424 -21.86 -1.58 -28.07
N ASN A 425 -21.27 -0.49 -27.61
CA ASN A 425 -20.95 0.68 -28.41
C ASN A 425 -19.44 0.71 -28.73
N LYS A 426 -19.11 0.51 -30.02
CA LYS A 426 -17.74 0.48 -30.56
C LYS A 426 -16.91 1.74 -30.22
N SER A 427 -17.56 2.89 -30.06
CA SER A 427 -16.90 4.13 -29.63
C SER A 427 -16.35 4.07 -28.19
N LYS A 428 -16.99 3.31 -27.29
CA LYS A 428 -16.45 3.07 -25.95
C LYS A 428 -15.26 2.10 -25.95
N ALA A 429 -15.25 1.11 -26.85
CA ALA A 429 -14.09 0.22 -27.02
C ALA A 429 -12.88 1.00 -27.58
N ALA A 430 -13.12 1.98 -28.46
CA ALA A 430 -12.10 2.88 -28.97
C ALA A 430 -11.55 3.82 -27.86
N LEU A 431 -12.42 4.34 -26.99
CA LEU A 431 -12.00 5.13 -25.84
C LEU A 431 -11.10 4.33 -24.89
N ASN A 432 -11.42 3.05 -24.66
CA ASN A 432 -10.58 2.14 -23.88
C ASN A 432 -9.21 1.89 -24.49
N TYR A 433 -9.19 1.64 -25.80
CA TYR A 433 -7.94 1.44 -26.52
C TYR A 433 -7.07 2.71 -26.50
N ILE A 434 -7.69 3.86 -26.62
CA ILE A 434 -7.05 5.17 -26.54
C ILE A 434 -6.55 5.44 -25.12
N LEU A 435 -7.37 5.16 -24.10
CA LEU A 435 -6.98 5.24 -22.69
C LEU A 435 -5.76 4.35 -22.41
N GLN A 436 -5.78 3.09 -22.77
CA GLN A 436 -4.64 2.19 -22.56
C GLN A 436 -3.36 2.64 -23.27
N LYS A 437 -3.45 3.13 -24.51
CA LYS A 437 -2.27 3.61 -25.25
C LYS A 437 -1.78 4.98 -24.80
N GLY A 438 -2.67 5.86 -24.41
CA GLY A 438 -2.29 7.19 -23.94
C GLY A 438 -1.63 7.19 -22.55
N PHE A 439 -1.95 6.21 -21.70
CA PHE A 439 -1.34 6.06 -20.37
C PHE A 439 0.09 5.51 -20.41
N LEU A 440 0.39 4.65 -21.37
CA LEU A 440 1.69 3.98 -21.45
C LEU A 440 2.89 4.95 -21.38
N PRO A 441 2.95 6.06 -22.14
CA PRO A 441 4.08 6.99 -22.04
C PRO A 441 4.20 7.67 -20.67
N THR A 442 3.07 8.05 -20.07
CA THR A 442 3.05 8.75 -18.78
C THR A 442 3.43 7.81 -17.62
N GLN A 443 2.94 6.58 -17.63
CA GLN A 443 3.29 5.54 -16.66
C GLN A 443 4.76 5.17 -16.73
N PHE A 444 5.29 5.04 -17.95
CA PHE A 444 6.70 4.75 -18.14
C PHE A 444 7.57 5.92 -17.68
N ALA A 445 7.18 7.16 -18.02
CA ALA A 445 7.90 8.37 -17.61
C ALA A 445 7.93 8.54 -16.09
N ASP A 446 6.81 8.27 -15.40
CA ASP A 446 6.73 8.30 -13.92
C ASP A 446 7.68 7.26 -13.30
N SER A 447 7.59 6.00 -13.72
CA SER A 447 8.48 4.94 -13.21
C SER A 447 9.94 5.19 -13.56
N PHE A 448 10.22 5.74 -14.74
CA PHE A 448 11.57 6.12 -15.15
C PHE A 448 12.14 7.24 -14.27
N ALA A 449 11.35 8.28 -14.00
CA ALA A 449 11.76 9.38 -13.15
C ALA A 449 12.05 8.93 -11.72
N ILE A 450 11.17 8.08 -11.17
CA ILE A 450 11.35 7.49 -9.84
C ILE A 450 12.62 6.64 -9.78
N ALA A 451 12.83 5.75 -10.77
CA ALA A 451 14.02 4.90 -10.80
C ALA A 451 15.30 5.71 -11.00
N SER A 452 15.26 6.76 -11.84
CA SER A 452 16.43 7.60 -12.15
C SER A 452 16.92 8.40 -10.93
N GLY A 453 16.01 9.08 -10.23
CA GLY A 453 16.34 9.82 -9.00
C GLY A 453 16.61 8.86 -7.85
N GLY A 454 15.82 7.83 -7.74
CA GLY A 454 15.91 6.80 -6.71
C GLY A 454 17.21 6.02 -6.74
N ALA A 455 17.81 5.77 -7.90
CA ALA A 455 19.07 5.01 -8.01
C ALA A 455 20.22 5.67 -7.25
N THR A 456 20.34 6.99 -7.28
CA THR A 456 21.38 7.72 -6.53
C THR A 456 21.12 7.64 -5.03
N PHE A 457 19.86 7.84 -4.60
CA PHE A 457 19.44 7.68 -3.21
C PHE A 457 19.70 6.26 -2.71
N TYR A 458 19.23 5.26 -3.45
CA TYR A 458 19.37 3.85 -3.11
C TYR A 458 20.84 3.46 -2.89
N ARG A 459 21.74 3.88 -3.81
CA ARG A 459 23.18 3.60 -3.68
C ARG A 459 23.79 4.27 -2.46
N ASN A 460 23.54 5.56 -2.28
CA ASN A 460 24.10 6.31 -1.16
C ASN A 460 23.59 5.80 0.19
N LYS A 461 22.30 5.40 0.26
CA LYS A 461 21.74 4.81 1.46
C LYS A 461 22.34 3.43 1.78
N ILE A 462 22.51 2.56 0.78
CA ILE A 462 23.23 1.30 0.96
C ILE A 462 24.62 1.54 1.53
N ASN A 463 25.37 2.46 0.94
CA ASN A 463 26.72 2.76 1.38
C ASN A 463 26.77 3.30 2.83
N SER A 464 25.81 4.15 3.20
CA SER A 464 25.67 4.65 4.57
C SER A 464 25.38 3.51 5.55
N LEU A 465 24.39 2.67 5.24
CA LEU A 465 24.00 1.55 6.11
C LEU A 465 25.12 0.51 6.27
N ILE A 466 25.89 0.24 5.20
CA ILE A 466 27.06 -0.64 5.28
C ILE A 466 28.14 -0.01 6.15
N LYS A 467 28.37 1.30 6.00
CA LYS A 467 29.33 2.03 6.86
C LYS A 467 28.93 1.99 8.33
N ASP A 468 27.63 2.02 8.60
CA ASP A 468 27.06 1.88 9.95
C ASP A 468 27.04 0.41 10.45
N GLY A 469 27.65 -0.53 9.68
CA GLY A 469 27.87 -1.91 10.07
C GLY A 469 26.77 -2.89 9.65
N MET A 470 25.84 -2.47 8.82
CA MET A 470 24.80 -3.37 8.30
C MET A 470 25.35 -4.31 7.21
N SER A 471 24.83 -5.52 7.12
CA SER A 471 25.15 -6.41 6.00
C SER A 471 24.69 -5.83 4.67
N GLU A 472 25.35 -6.17 3.56
CA GLU A 472 24.97 -5.67 2.23
C GLU A 472 23.51 -6.06 1.87
N GLY A 473 23.06 -7.25 2.25
CA GLY A 473 21.69 -7.71 2.02
C GLY A 473 20.67 -6.88 2.78
N ASP A 474 20.88 -6.70 4.09
CA ASP A 474 20.00 -5.91 4.95
C ASP A 474 20.01 -4.43 4.53
N ALA A 475 21.19 -3.89 4.16
CA ALA A 475 21.33 -2.53 3.68
C ALA A 475 20.54 -2.28 2.38
N LYS A 476 20.56 -3.22 1.44
CA LYS A 476 19.75 -3.16 0.22
C LYS A 476 18.26 -3.19 0.53
N GLU A 477 17.82 -4.09 1.40
CA GLU A 477 16.42 -4.18 1.78
C GLU A 477 15.92 -2.91 2.48
N GLN A 478 16.69 -2.40 3.42
CA GLN A 478 16.34 -1.16 4.14
C GLN A 478 16.37 0.05 3.21
N ALA A 479 17.37 0.19 2.36
CA ALA A 479 17.44 1.25 1.37
C ALA A 479 16.27 1.19 0.37
N TYR A 480 15.85 -0.01 -0.03
CA TYR A 480 14.68 -0.20 -0.89
C TYR A 480 13.38 0.22 -0.19
N LYS A 481 13.20 -0.11 1.07
CA LYS A 481 12.02 0.33 1.86
C LYS A 481 11.96 1.86 1.93
N GLU A 482 13.06 2.49 2.26
CA GLU A 482 13.12 3.96 2.35
C GLU A 482 12.92 4.62 0.97
N PHE A 483 13.55 4.09 -0.09
CA PHE A 483 13.30 4.53 -1.47
C PHE A 483 11.80 4.50 -1.81
N ARG A 484 11.12 3.42 -1.48
CA ARG A 484 9.69 3.27 -1.78
C ARG A 484 8.84 4.27 -1.00
N GLU A 485 9.11 4.48 0.28
CA GLU A 485 8.37 5.46 1.09
C GLU A 485 8.57 6.89 0.57
N ILE A 486 9.80 7.25 0.18
CA ILE A 486 10.08 8.55 -0.46
C ILE A 486 9.33 8.68 -1.78
N ALA A 487 9.32 7.63 -2.61
CA ALA A 487 8.56 7.63 -3.85
C ALA A 487 7.06 7.81 -3.63
N GLU A 488 6.49 7.13 -2.63
CA GLU A 488 5.07 7.28 -2.26
C GLU A 488 4.75 8.66 -1.65
N GLU A 489 5.70 9.28 -0.99
CA GLU A 489 5.53 10.61 -0.39
C GLU A 489 5.69 11.75 -1.39
N SER A 490 6.66 11.65 -2.29
CA SER A 490 7.05 12.72 -3.20
C SER A 490 6.43 12.62 -4.58
N GLN A 491 5.96 11.44 -4.98
CA GLN A 491 5.34 11.21 -6.27
C GLN A 491 3.82 10.99 -6.11
N GLN A 492 3.11 11.00 -7.22
CA GLN A 492 1.68 10.76 -7.22
C GLN A 492 1.38 9.35 -6.68
N SER A 493 0.82 9.27 -5.48
CA SER A 493 0.43 8.02 -4.82
C SER A 493 -1.08 7.88 -4.78
N SER A 494 -1.56 6.64 -5.01
CA SER A 494 -2.96 6.26 -4.80
C SER A 494 -3.15 5.46 -3.51
N ARG A 495 -2.10 5.27 -2.72
CA ARG A 495 -2.15 4.54 -1.45
C ARG A 495 -3.05 5.29 -0.46
N PRO A 496 -3.98 4.62 0.23
CA PRO A 496 -5.00 5.28 1.05
C PRO A 496 -4.46 6.21 2.12
N ASP A 497 -3.30 5.91 2.71
CA ASP A 497 -2.63 6.75 3.71
C ASP A 497 -2.05 8.06 3.16
N LYS A 498 -1.85 8.15 1.84
CA LYS A 498 -1.33 9.33 1.14
C LYS A 498 -2.44 10.18 0.49
N ILE A 499 -3.67 9.71 0.51
CA ILE A 499 -4.84 10.39 -0.07
C ILE A 499 -5.66 11.03 1.05
N SER A 500 -5.90 12.33 0.98
CA SER A 500 -6.73 13.05 1.95
C SER A 500 -8.22 12.74 1.82
N GLN A 501 -9.00 13.08 2.85
CA GLN A 501 -10.46 12.98 2.81
C GLN A 501 -11.05 13.80 1.67
N GLN A 502 -10.54 15.02 1.44
CA GLN A 502 -10.99 15.87 0.34
C GLN A 502 -10.72 15.23 -1.04
N GLN A 503 -9.53 14.67 -1.23
CA GLN A 503 -9.19 13.98 -2.48
C GLN A 503 -10.03 12.72 -2.70
N ALA A 504 -10.41 12.02 -1.64
CA ALA A 504 -11.27 10.84 -1.71
C ALA A 504 -12.75 11.17 -1.90
N SER A 505 -13.20 12.42 -1.61
CA SER A 505 -14.59 12.82 -1.76
C SER A 505 -15.03 12.85 -3.23
N ASN A 506 -16.34 12.73 -3.47
CA ASN A 506 -16.89 12.70 -4.82
C ASN A 506 -16.51 13.96 -5.64
N VAL A 507 -16.65 15.14 -5.04
CA VAL A 507 -16.27 16.41 -5.69
C VAL A 507 -14.74 16.55 -5.79
N GLY A 508 -14.03 16.16 -4.73
CA GLY A 508 -12.57 16.23 -4.69
C GLY A 508 -11.92 15.35 -5.76
N ARG A 509 -12.47 14.19 -6.05
CA ARG A 509 -11.97 13.29 -7.12
C ARG A 509 -11.99 13.97 -8.49
N VAL A 510 -12.95 14.83 -8.77
CA VAL A 510 -13.04 15.56 -10.04
C VAL A 510 -12.13 16.78 -10.02
N ILE A 511 -12.26 17.64 -9.00
CA ILE A 511 -11.56 18.92 -8.95
C ILE A 511 -10.07 18.73 -8.61
N LEU A 512 -9.75 17.82 -7.71
CA LEU A 512 -8.39 17.58 -7.22
C LEU A 512 -7.66 16.45 -7.96
N ALA A 513 -8.24 15.90 -9.04
CA ALA A 513 -7.58 14.87 -9.85
C ALA A 513 -6.18 15.33 -10.34
N PHE A 514 -6.05 16.61 -10.67
CA PHE A 514 -4.80 17.24 -11.12
C PHE A 514 -3.98 17.88 -9.98
N ALA A 515 -4.54 17.98 -8.78
CA ALA A 515 -3.91 18.63 -7.64
C ALA A 515 -3.22 17.63 -6.69
N ASN A 516 -3.12 16.35 -7.05
CA ASN A 516 -2.54 15.34 -6.17
C ASN A 516 -1.06 15.65 -5.87
N THR A 517 -0.24 15.85 -6.91
CA THR A 517 1.18 16.21 -6.75
C THR A 517 1.37 17.55 -6.03
N PRO A 518 0.72 18.66 -6.43
CA PRO A 518 0.78 19.91 -5.67
C PRO A 518 0.36 19.77 -4.21
N SER A 519 -0.68 18.97 -3.92
CA SER A 519 -1.14 18.73 -2.55
C SER A 519 -0.11 17.96 -1.72
N GLN A 520 0.58 16.98 -2.32
CA GLN A 520 1.66 16.25 -1.67
C GLN A 520 2.83 17.17 -1.35
N TYR A 521 3.27 17.99 -2.29
CA TYR A 521 4.33 18.98 -2.04
C TYR A 521 3.95 19.99 -0.95
N ALA A 522 2.72 20.51 -0.96
CA ALA A 522 2.25 21.40 0.08
C ALA A 522 2.31 20.74 1.48
N ARG A 523 1.98 19.44 1.58
CA ARG A 523 2.11 18.67 2.84
C ARG A 523 3.56 18.45 3.25
N ILE A 524 4.46 18.14 2.31
CA ILE A 524 5.89 17.97 2.57
C ILE A 524 6.47 19.27 3.10
N ILE A 525 6.26 20.39 2.40
CA ILE A 525 6.72 21.73 2.80
C ILE A 525 6.16 22.10 4.18
N LYS A 526 4.87 21.86 4.42
CA LYS A 526 4.24 22.09 5.73
C LYS A 526 4.92 21.26 6.82
N LYS A 527 5.12 19.95 6.59
CA LYS A 527 5.76 19.06 7.57
C LYS A 527 7.17 19.56 7.91
N ALA A 528 7.97 19.88 6.90
CA ALA A 528 9.32 20.44 7.08
C ALA A 528 9.31 21.76 7.86
N ALA A 529 8.41 22.69 7.52
CA ALA A 529 8.27 23.95 8.23
C ALA A 529 7.81 23.77 9.69
N VAL A 530 6.93 22.82 9.94
CA VAL A 530 6.48 22.50 11.30
C VAL A 530 7.60 21.84 12.11
N ASP A 531 8.39 20.98 11.52
CA ASP A 531 9.52 20.33 12.19
C ASP A 531 10.62 21.35 12.51
N LEU A 532 10.98 22.21 11.56
CA LEU A 532 11.92 23.31 11.79
C LEU A 532 11.44 24.21 12.94
N LYS A 533 10.18 24.64 12.91
CA LYS A 533 9.60 25.49 13.97
C LYS A 533 9.60 24.83 15.35
N ASN A 534 9.44 23.51 15.40
CA ASN A 534 9.38 22.76 16.65
C ASN A 534 10.70 22.12 17.05
N GLY A 535 11.81 22.35 16.32
CA GLY A 535 13.13 21.80 16.59
C GLY A 535 13.18 20.28 16.49
N ARG A 536 12.43 19.68 15.54
CA ARG A 536 12.39 18.25 15.27
C ARG A 536 13.19 17.90 14.03
N GLY A 537 13.74 16.68 14.00
CA GLY A 537 14.55 16.19 12.89
C GLY A 537 15.83 16.95 12.64
N ASP A 538 16.49 16.65 11.51
CA ASP A 538 17.67 17.38 11.10
C ASP A 538 17.27 18.68 10.37
N TRP A 539 17.74 19.82 10.90
CA TRP A 539 17.45 21.14 10.32
C TRP A 539 17.91 21.27 8.85
N LYS A 540 18.97 20.56 8.44
CA LYS A 540 19.48 20.58 7.06
C LYS A 540 18.54 19.91 6.08
N THR A 541 17.78 18.90 6.53
CA THR A 541 16.78 18.23 5.70
C THR A 541 15.44 18.96 5.70
N ASN A 542 15.22 19.87 6.66
CA ASN A 542 13.98 20.65 6.79
C ASN A 542 14.03 22.00 6.03
N ILE A 543 15.18 22.35 5.44
CA ILE A 543 15.35 23.53 4.56
C ILE A 543 15.43 23.07 3.11
#